data_ebced3ff6db51a9fa43b75308034ced1
#
_entry.id   ebced3ff6db51a9fa43b75308034ced1
#
_cell.length_a   1.000
_cell.length_b   1.000
_cell.length_c   1.000
_cell.angle_alpha   90.00
_cell.angle_beta   90.00
_cell.angle_gamma   90.00
#
_symmetry.space_group_name_H-M   'P 1'
#
loop_
_entity.id
_entity.type
_entity.pdbx_description
1 polymer ?
#
loop_
_entity_poly.entity_id
_entity_poly.type
_entity_poly.pdbx_seq_one_letter_code
_entity_poly.pdbx_strand_id
1 'polypeptide(L)'
;MVHNFVNYQVISLSITASIWAIKVLFPCTLVLGIIVLFLRWYVRKRSKNALPDLRFVPRTRQDIRPVVVGFFHPYCNAGGGGERVLWTGIRALQNRYKFVRCVVYTGDSCVSGDEILRKARQRFNISLPEPVEFVFLKRRRWVEASTYPYFTLLGQSIGSVLLGWEALTSYLPDVFVDTMGYAFTLPLFRYLGGCQVGCYVHYPTISTDMLTRVGSKKTSYNNASLISNSQILSTMKLVYYYLFAITYGLAGSCAQVVMVNSTWTYRHILSLWKRKEQTSIVYPPCDTNAFIELPINIGKIGERGGDNDKEDSADCIHSIVSVGQFRPEKDHPLQLRSFHQFLKCKMAKDRHKYKLILVGSCRNKEDQDRVKSLRQLAFDLEIESCVEFALNVSFEQLKKNLAKATIGLHTMWNEHFGIGVVECMASGCIVLAHDSGGPKMDIVVEWDGNPTGFLANDEKSYAAAMETIFALSPEEKSVICHNARQSVTRFSETAFENGFLQCTEPLFISV
;
A
#
# COMPACT_ATOMS: atom_id res chain seq x y z
N MET A 1 27.34 27.58 -56.43
CA MET A 1 26.60 26.43 -57.05
C MET A 1 26.54 25.19 -56.20
N VAL A 2 27.63 24.74 -55.61
CA VAL A 2 27.67 23.49 -54.80
C VAL A 2 26.77 23.56 -53.53
N HIS A 3 26.72 24.73 -52.88
CA HIS A 3 25.93 24.89 -51.64
C HIS A 3 24.41 24.82 -51.86
N ASN A 4 23.92 25.27 -53.02
CA ASN A 4 22.52 25.21 -53.40
C ASN A 4 22.10 23.76 -53.78
N PHE A 5 23.04 22.99 -54.36
CA PHE A 5 22.78 21.59 -54.74
C PHE A 5 22.64 20.67 -53.54
N VAL A 6 23.49 20.84 -52.51
CA VAL A 6 23.41 20.08 -51.26
C VAL A 6 22.11 20.38 -50.49
N ASN A 7 21.70 21.67 -50.42
CA ASN A 7 20.43 22.03 -49.80
C ASN A 7 19.21 21.44 -50.54
N TYR A 8 19.24 21.39 -51.88
CA TYR A 8 18.14 20.77 -52.66
C TYR A 8 18.04 19.26 -52.45
N GLN A 9 19.16 18.54 -52.33
CA GLN A 9 19.16 17.11 -52.04
C GLN A 9 18.66 16.81 -50.61
N VAL A 10 19.07 17.59 -49.62
CA VAL A 10 18.60 17.43 -48.23
C VAL A 10 17.09 17.70 -48.11
N ILE A 11 16.59 18.72 -48.77
CA ILE A 11 15.16 19.06 -48.79
C ILE A 11 14.37 17.96 -49.53
N SER A 12 14.87 17.46 -50.66
CA SER A 12 14.24 16.37 -51.43
C SER A 12 14.20 15.06 -50.63
N LEU A 13 15.27 14.68 -49.90
CA LEU A 13 15.33 13.54 -49.03
C LEU A 13 14.37 13.67 -47.85
N SER A 14 14.25 14.85 -47.23
CA SER A 14 13.33 15.08 -46.11
C SER A 14 11.87 15.04 -46.58
N ILE A 15 11.53 15.54 -47.73
CA ILE A 15 10.18 15.48 -48.32
C ILE A 15 9.83 14.01 -48.67
N THR A 16 10.76 13.26 -49.27
CA THR A 16 10.55 11.85 -49.62
C THR A 16 10.38 10.99 -48.37
N ALA A 17 11.20 11.21 -47.34
CA ALA A 17 11.07 10.50 -46.06
C ALA A 17 9.74 10.85 -45.37
N SER A 18 9.30 12.10 -45.42
CA SER A 18 7.99 12.49 -44.87
C SER A 18 6.82 11.87 -45.63
N ILE A 19 6.88 11.80 -46.95
CA ILE A 19 5.85 11.12 -47.79
C ILE A 19 5.83 9.62 -47.49
N TRP A 20 6.98 8.97 -47.37
CA TRP A 20 7.07 7.57 -47.00
C TRP A 20 6.53 7.32 -45.59
N ALA A 21 6.88 8.18 -44.62
CA ALA A 21 6.35 8.11 -43.25
C ALA A 21 4.80 8.22 -43.25
N ILE A 22 4.23 9.16 -44.01
CA ILE A 22 2.78 9.30 -44.13
C ILE A 22 2.16 8.07 -44.79
N LYS A 23 2.75 7.54 -45.86
CA LYS A 23 2.23 6.36 -46.60
C LYS A 23 2.25 5.10 -45.73
N VAL A 24 3.15 4.97 -44.74
CA VAL A 24 3.20 3.82 -43.84
C VAL A 24 2.39 4.07 -42.59
N LEU A 25 2.54 5.26 -41.95
CA LEU A 25 1.86 5.55 -40.69
C LEU A 25 0.32 5.66 -40.86
N PHE A 26 -0.14 6.25 -41.96
CA PHE A 26 -1.59 6.42 -42.20
C PHE A 26 -2.36 5.06 -42.29
N PRO A 27 -1.95 4.10 -43.10
CA PRO A 27 -2.63 2.80 -43.10
C PRO A 27 -2.47 2.03 -41.82
N CYS A 28 -1.31 2.14 -41.13
CA CYS A 28 -1.13 1.51 -39.82
C CYS A 28 -2.06 2.10 -38.75
N THR A 29 -2.24 3.42 -38.71
CA THR A 29 -3.19 4.05 -37.78
C THR A 29 -4.64 3.71 -38.13
N LEU A 30 -4.99 3.62 -39.43
CA LEU A 30 -6.31 3.22 -39.84
C LEU A 30 -6.63 1.77 -39.44
N VAL A 31 -5.71 0.83 -39.70
CA VAL A 31 -5.83 -0.57 -39.27
C VAL A 31 -5.95 -0.70 -37.78
N LEU A 32 -5.11 0.03 -37.00
CA LEU A 32 -5.19 0.05 -35.56
C LEU A 32 -6.55 0.58 -35.09
N GLY A 33 -7.06 1.65 -35.70
CA GLY A 33 -8.40 2.19 -35.43
C GLY A 33 -9.51 1.16 -35.64
N ILE A 34 -9.46 0.44 -36.77
CA ILE A 34 -10.43 -0.63 -37.09
C ILE A 34 -10.34 -1.76 -36.03
N ILE A 35 -9.13 -2.19 -35.68
CA ILE A 35 -8.92 -3.21 -34.63
C ILE A 35 -9.53 -2.75 -33.31
N VAL A 36 -9.27 -1.51 -32.87
CA VAL A 36 -9.82 -0.95 -31.64
C VAL A 36 -11.35 -0.91 -31.67
N LEU A 37 -11.94 -0.47 -32.79
CA LEU A 37 -13.41 -0.45 -32.97
C LEU A 37 -14.02 -1.86 -32.93
N PHE A 38 -13.37 -2.83 -33.58
CA PHE A 38 -13.80 -4.23 -33.55
C PHE A 38 -13.71 -4.81 -32.13
N LEU A 39 -12.60 -4.56 -31.40
CA LEU A 39 -12.43 -5.01 -30.03
C LEU A 39 -13.46 -4.36 -29.08
N ARG A 40 -13.76 -3.07 -29.25
CA ARG A 40 -14.83 -2.38 -28.51
C ARG A 40 -16.20 -3.01 -28.77
N TRP A 41 -16.51 -3.28 -30.02
CA TRP A 41 -17.76 -3.97 -30.39
C TRP A 41 -17.82 -5.36 -29.77
N TYR A 42 -16.73 -6.15 -29.87
CA TYR A 42 -16.63 -7.49 -29.31
C TYR A 42 -16.84 -7.49 -27.79
N VAL A 43 -16.13 -6.61 -27.06
CA VAL A 43 -16.26 -6.45 -25.60
C VAL A 43 -17.71 -6.14 -25.23
N ARG A 44 -18.32 -5.15 -25.88
CA ARG A 44 -19.71 -4.75 -25.60
C ARG A 44 -20.71 -5.87 -25.88
N LYS A 45 -20.50 -6.62 -26.95
CA LYS A 45 -21.36 -7.77 -27.30
C LYS A 45 -21.24 -8.88 -26.26
N ARG A 46 -20.02 -9.22 -25.88
CA ARG A 46 -19.74 -10.31 -24.92
C ARG A 46 -20.20 -9.97 -23.51
N SER A 47 -19.91 -8.77 -23.04
CA SER A 47 -20.27 -8.31 -21.70
C SER A 47 -21.78 -8.22 -21.47
N LYS A 48 -22.57 -7.86 -22.51
CA LYS A 48 -24.04 -7.83 -22.40
C LYS A 48 -24.66 -9.20 -22.09
N ASN A 49 -23.96 -10.28 -22.41
CA ASN A 49 -24.45 -11.66 -22.25
C ASN A 49 -23.98 -12.32 -20.95
N ALA A 50 -23.11 -11.66 -20.15
CA ALA A 50 -22.37 -12.32 -19.08
C ALA A 50 -23.07 -12.34 -17.72
N LEU A 51 -24.05 -11.47 -17.44
CA LEU A 51 -24.75 -11.41 -16.16
C LEU A 51 -26.26 -11.15 -16.35
N PRO A 52 -27.09 -12.22 -16.39
CA PRO A 52 -28.56 -12.09 -16.48
C PRO A 52 -29.21 -11.50 -15.23
N ASP A 53 -28.61 -11.69 -14.05
CA ASP A 53 -29.25 -11.40 -12.75
C ASP A 53 -29.10 -9.96 -12.24
N LEU A 54 -28.33 -9.12 -12.90
CA LEU A 54 -28.21 -7.68 -12.57
C LEU A 54 -29.51 -6.88 -12.82
N ARG A 55 -30.60 -7.54 -13.22
CA ARG A 55 -31.88 -6.90 -13.55
C ARG A 55 -32.82 -6.72 -12.35
N PHE A 56 -32.50 -7.28 -11.20
CA PHE A 56 -33.32 -7.13 -9.98
C PHE A 56 -32.88 -5.95 -9.12
N VAL A 57 -33.05 -4.72 -9.66
CA VAL A 57 -33.27 -3.57 -8.79
C VAL A 57 -34.78 -3.37 -8.73
N PRO A 58 -35.41 -3.30 -7.55
CA PRO A 58 -36.77 -2.80 -7.46
C PRO A 58 -36.79 -1.43 -8.13
N ARG A 59 -37.64 -1.26 -9.15
CA ARG A 59 -37.87 0.04 -9.81
C ARG A 59 -38.37 1.01 -8.76
N THR A 60 -37.46 1.72 -8.11
CA THR A 60 -37.84 2.92 -7.37
C THR A 60 -38.30 3.94 -8.39
N ARG A 61 -39.28 4.74 -8.05
CA ARG A 61 -40.13 5.64 -8.85
C ARG A 61 -39.43 6.63 -9.80
N GLN A 62 -38.16 6.46 -10.14
CA GLN A 62 -37.46 7.26 -11.13
C GLN A 62 -36.67 6.30 -12.04
N ASP A 63 -36.87 6.45 -13.35
CA ASP A 63 -36.18 5.69 -14.42
C ASP A 63 -34.66 5.99 -14.53
N ILE A 64 -33.97 6.14 -13.41
CA ILE A 64 -32.54 6.40 -13.38
C ILE A 64 -31.80 5.04 -13.46
N ARG A 65 -31.08 4.85 -14.58
CA ARG A 65 -30.19 3.70 -14.74
C ARG A 65 -29.11 3.74 -13.67
N PRO A 66 -28.89 2.67 -12.89
CA PRO A 66 -27.83 2.64 -11.90
C PRO A 66 -26.45 2.73 -12.57
N VAL A 67 -25.55 3.53 -12.00
CA VAL A 67 -24.15 3.59 -12.40
C VAL A 67 -23.40 2.43 -11.77
N VAL A 68 -22.73 1.63 -12.61
CA VAL A 68 -21.96 0.47 -12.14
C VAL A 68 -20.50 0.82 -11.97
N VAL A 69 -19.98 0.64 -10.74
CA VAL A 69 -18.58 0.83 -10.40
C VAL A 69 -17.89 -0.53 -10.22
N GLY A 70 -16.95 -0.83 -11.10
CA GLY A 70 -16.13 -2.05 -11.03
C GLY A 70 -14.81 -1.82 -10.33
N PHE A 71 -14.60 -2.51 -9.22
CA PHE A 71 -13.34 -2.48 -8.46
C PHE A 71 -12.45 -3.66 -8.86
N PHE A 72 -11.26 -3.37 -9.37
CA PHE A 72 -10.30 -4.40 -9.71
C PHE A 72 -9.40 -4.72 -8.52
N HIS A 73 -9.68 -5.84 -7.84
CA HIS A 73 -8.98 -6.26 -6.62
C HIS A 73 -8.82 -7.79 -6.56
N PRO A 74 -7.88 -8.37 -7.34
CA PRO A 74 -7.73 -9.83 -7.46
C PRO A 74 -7.47 -10.60 -6.16
N TYR A 75 -7.10 -9.93 -5.07
CA TYR A 75 -6.78 -10.52 -3.77
C TYR A 75 -7.66 -9.97 -2.63
N CYS A 76 -8.95 -9.77 -2.87
CA CYS A 76 -9.84 -9.10 -1.92
C CYS A 76 -10.11 -9.87 -0.61
N ASN A 77 -9.61 -11.11 -0.48
CA ASN A 77 -9.73 -11.99 0.69
C ASN A 77 -8.43 -12.13 1.51
N ALA A 78 -7.37 -11.37 1.20
CA ALA A 78 -6.07 -11.51 1.87
C ALA A 78 -6.00 -10.86 3.26
N GLY A 79 -6.84 -9.86 3.54
CA GLY A 79 -6.99 -9.22 4.86
C GLY A 79 -5.86 -8.26 5.21
N GLY A 80 -5.33 -7.51 4.25
CA GLY A 80 -4.32 -6.47 4.44
C GLY A 80 -4.90 -5.05 4.39
N GLY A 81 -4.03 -4.05 4.40
CA GLY A 81 -4.42 -2.64 4.32
C GLY A 81 -5.07 -2.26 2.98
N GLY A 82 -4.73 -2.96 1.89
CA GLY A 82 -5.33 -2.75 0.57
C GLY A 82 -6.81 -3.11 0.54
N GLU A 83 -7.18 -4.22 1.19
CA GLU A 83 -8.59 -4.62 1.29
C GLU A 83 -9.39 -3.67 2.18
N ARG A 84 -8.79 -3.10 3.23
CA ARG A 84 -9.45 -2.05 4.02
C ARG A 84 -9.79 -0.84 3.14
N VAL A 85 -8.88 -0.41 2.27
CA VAL A 85 -9.11 0.66 1.28
C VAL A 85 -10.28 0.30 0.36
N LEU A 86 -10.31 -0.92 -0.20
CA LEU A 86 -11.38 -1.40 -1.07
C LEU A 86 -12.75 -1.29 -0.37
N TRP A 87 -12.89 -1.93 0.80
CA TRP A 87 -14.18 -2.04 1.47
C TRP A 87 -14.66 -0.69 2.02
N THR A 88 -13.76 0.16 2.53
CA THR A 88 -14.11 1.51 2.98
C THR A 88 -14.51 2.39 1.78
N GLY A 89 -13.83 2.28 0.64
CA GLY A 89 -14.19 3.00 -0.58
C GLY A 89 -15.55 2.59 -1.14
N ILE A 90 -15.87 1.29 -1.15
CA ILE A 90 -17.20 0.78 -1.54
C ILE A 90 -18.27 1.32 -0.58
N ARG A 91 -18.05 1.24 0.74
CA ARG A 91 -18.97 1.79 1.76
C ARG A 91 -19.23 3.28 1.54
N ALA A 92 -18.18 4.05 1.28
CA ALA A 92 -18.30 5.49 1.03
C ALA A 92 -19.19 5.79 -0.18
N LEU A 93 -19.01 5.09 -1.31
CA LEU A 93 -19.83 5.25 -2.50
C LEU A 93 -21.29 4.86 -2.25
N GLN A 94 -21.55 3.73 -1.59
CA GLN A 94 -22.89 3.25 -1.30
C GLN A 94 -23.64 4.17 -0.32
N ASN A 95 -22.94 4.75 0.66
CA ASN A 95 -23.53 5.73 1.57
C ASN A 95 -23.87 7.05 0.85
N ARG A 96 -23.02 7.50 -0.07
CA ARG A 96 -23.19 8.77 -0.79
C ARG A 96 -24.21 8.70 -1.91
N TYR A 97 -24.22 7.60 -2.70
CA TYR A 97 -24.97 7.49 -3.94
C TYR A 97 -25.89 6.27 -3.92
N LYS A 98 -27.19 6.48 -3.75
CA LYS A 98 -28.20 5.40 -3.72
C LYS A 98 -28.37 4.67 -5.06
N PHE A 99 -27.90 5.24 -6.16
CA PHE A 99 -27.99 4.68 -7.51
C PHE A 99 -26.71 3.98 -7.96
N VAL A 100 -25.71 3.84 -7.10
CA VAL A 100 -24.44 3.16 -7.43
C VAL A 100 -24.54 1.66 -7.11
N ARG A 101 -24.10 0.83 -8.04
CA ARG A 101 -23.87 -0.61 -7.85
C ARG A 101 -22.40 -0.90 -7.90
N CYS A 102 -21.88 -1.63 -6.91
CA CYS A 102 -20.48 -1.98 -6.83
C CYS A 102 -20.26 -3.44 -7.25
N VAL A 103 -19.28 -3.66 -8.12
CA VAL A 103 -18.85 -4.98 -8.62
C VAL A 103 -17.36 -5.13 -8.27
N VAL A 104 -16.95 -6.27 -7.71
CA VAL A 104 -15.55 -6.56 -7.39
C VAL A 104 -15.03 -7.69 -8.27
N TYR A 105 -13.99 -7.40 -9.05
CA TYR A 105 -13.25 -8.42 -9.80
C TYR A 105 -12.21 -9.05 -8.90
N THR A 106 -12.39 -10.33 -8.58
CA THR A 106 -11.53 -11.07 -7.67
C THR A 106 -11.03 -12.37 -8.28
N GLY A 107 -9.81 -12.77 -7.91
CA GLY A 107 -9.26 -14.09 -8.25
C GLY A 107 -9.42 -15.12 -7.12
N ASP A 108 -10.13 -14.79 -6.04
CA ASP A 108 -10.34 -15.67 -4.88
C ASP A 108 -11.51 -16.65 -5.12
N SER A 109 -11.39 -17.46 -6.18
CA SER A 109 -12.44 -18.37 -6.67
C SER A 109 -12.75 -19.59 -5.75
N CYS A 110 -11.94 -19.80 -4.72
CA CYS A 110 -12.15 -20.92 -3.77
C CYS A 110 -13.13 -20.58 -2.63
N VAL A 111 -13.63 -19.34 -2.56
CA VAL A 111 -14.54 -18.86 -1.51
C VAL A 111 -15.72 -18.12 -2.14
N SER A 112 -16.86 -18.11 -1.46
CA SER A 112 -18.03 -17.35 -1.90
C SER A 112 -17.89 -15.87 -1.59
N GLY A 113 -18.65 -15.02 -2.32
CA GLY A 113 -18.71 -13.57 -2.05
C GLY A 113 -19.16 -13.27 -0.62
N ASP A 114 -20.15 -14.01 -0.09
CA ASP A 114 -20.63 -13.85 1.28
C ASP A 114 -19.55 -14.18 2.33
N GLU A 115 -18.71 -15.17 2.04
CA GLU A 115 -17.59 -15.49 2.92
C GLU A 115 -16.52 -14.38 2.90
N ILE A 116 -16.24 -13.80 1.74
CA ILE A 116 -15.33 -12.65 1.61
C ILE A 116 -15.85 -11.47 2.44
N LEU A 117 -17.14 -11.12 2.29
CA LEU A 117 -17.75 -10.03 3.04
C LEU A 117 -17.80 -10.30 4.55
N ARG A 118 -18.08 -11.53 4.95
CA ARG A 118 -18.05 -11.94 6.36
C ARG A 118 -16.65 -11.74 6.97
N LYS A 119 -15.59 -12.16 6.26
CA LYS A 119 -14.20 -11.97 6.70
C LYS A 119 -13.82 -10.50 6.76
N ALA A 120 -14.24 -9.70 5.77
CA ALA A 120 -14.01 -8.25 5.77
C ALA A 120 -14.66 -7.59 7.01
N ARG A 121 -15.91 -7.97 7.33
CA ARG A 121 -16.60 -7.49 8.55
C ARG A 121 -15.88 -7.92 9.82
N GLN A 122 -15.47 -9.19 9.92
CA GLN A 122 -14.76 -9.68 11.11
C GLN A 122 -13.39 -9.03 11.32
N ARG A 123 -12.67 -8.77 10.23
CA ARG A 123 -11.30 -8.27 10.30
C ARG A 123 -11.20 -6.74 10.39
N PHE A 124 -12.06 -6.04 9.68
CA PHE A 124 -11.99 -4.59 9.55
C PHE A 124 -13.13 -3.86 10.24
N ASN A 125 -14.11 -4.59 10.77
CA ASN A 125 -15.36 -4.03 11.32
C ASN A 125 -16.14 -3.17 10.31
N ILE A 126 -16.05 -3.52 9.00
CA ILE A 126 -16.72 -2.79 7.92
C ILE A 126 -17.96 -3.57 7.51
N SER A 127 -19.13 -2.91 7.62
CA SER A 127 -20.41 -3.39 7.09
C SER A 127 -20.80 -2.55 5.89
N LEU A 128 -21.21 -3.20 4.81
CA LEU A 128 -21.65 -2.53 3.59
C LEU A 128 -23.16 -2.31 3.63
N PRO A 129 -23.66 -1.09 3.26
CA PRO A 129 -25.10 -0.80 3.24
C PRO A 129 -25.87 -1.61 2.19
N GLU A 130 -25.25 -1.83 1.01
CA GLU A 130 -25.86 -2.50 -0.12
C GLU A 130 -25.04 -3.72 -0.54
N PRO A 131 -25.67 -4.72 -1.17
CA PRO A 131 -24.97 -5.89 -1.70
C PRO A 131 -23.88 -5.52 -2.72
N VAL A 132 -22.81 -6.31 -2.74
CA VAL A 132 -21.71 -6.21 -3.71
C VAL A 132 -21.70 -7.48 -4.56
N GLU A 133 -21.55 -7.30 -5.86
CA GLU A 133 -21.45 -8.41 -6.80
C GLU A 133 -19.99 -8.78 -7.04
N PHE A 134 -19.72 -10.07 -7.24
CA PHE A 134 -18.37 -10.58 -7.48
C PHE A 134 -18.24 -11.19 -8.87
N VAL A 135 -17.19 -10.77 -9.58
CA VAL A 135 -16.75 -11.39 -10.84
C VAL A 135 -15.48 -12.19 -10.54
N PHE A 136 -15.61 -13.51 -10.52
CA PHE A 136 -14.50 -14.40 -10.21
C PHE A 136 -13.62 -14.64 -11.44
N LEU A 137 -12.34 -14.23 -11.34
CA LEU A 137 -11.33 -14.33 -12.39
C LEU A 137 -10.52 -15.62 -12.23
N LYS A 138 -10.34 -16.37 -13.32
CA LYS A 138 -9.64 -17.67 -13.32
C LYS A 138 -8.13 -17.55 -13.53
N ARG A 139 -7.67 -16.41 -14.07
CA ARG A 139 -6.28 -16.22 -14.50
C ARG A 139 -5.40 -15.48 -13.49
N ARG A 140 -5.79 -15.42 -12.21
CA ARG A 140 -5.02 -14.71 -11.17
C ARG A 140 -3.56 -15.14 -11.09
N ARG A 141 -3.25 -16.42 -11.28
CA ARG A 141 -1.88 -16.92 -11.23
C ARG A 141 -0.91 -16.17 -12.16
N TRP A 142 -1.41 -15.56 -13.25
CA TRP A 142 -0.60 -14.80 -14.19
C TRP A 142 -0.08 -13.46 -13.62
N VAL A 143 -0.58 -13.00 -12.49
CA VAL A 143 -0.08 -11.82 -11.79
C VAL A 143 0.75 -12.18 -10.55
N GLU A 144 0.95 -13.47 -10.26
CA GLU A 144 1.74 -13.94 -9.14
C GLU A 144 3.23 -13.94 -9.50
N ALA A 145 4.07 -13.39 -8.62
CA ALA A 145 5.52 -13.30 -8.82
C ALA A 145 6.17 -14.68 -8.99
N SER A 146 5.65 -15.71 -8.30
CA SER A 146 6.11 -17.09 -8.38
C SER A 146 5.97 -17.72 -9.76
N THR A 147 5.10 -17.18 -10.63
CA THR A 147 4.93 -17.63 -12.02
C THR A 147 6.13 -17.25 -12.89
N TYR A 148 6.89 -16.23 -12.51
CA TYR A 148 7.97 -15.64 -13.32
C TYR A 148 9.32 -15.65 -12.59
N PRO A 149 10.18 -16.67 -12.80
CA PRO A 149 11.49 -16.73 -12.18
C PRO A 149 12.43 -15.63 -12.68
N TYR A 150 12.20 -15.14 -13.92
CA TYR A 150 12.95 -14.05 -14.53
C TYR A 150 12.02 -13.01 -15.11
N PHE A 151 12.47 -11.74 -15.19
CA PHE A 151 11.69 -10.60 -15.70
C PHE A 151 10.32 -10.46 -15.04
N THR A 152 10.26 -10.69 -13.73
CA THR A 152 9.03 -10.75 -12.92
C THR A 152 8.11 -9.54 -13.15
N LEU A 153 8.67 -8.31 -13.19
CA LEU A 153 7.89 -7.09 -13.44
C LEU A 153 7.19 -7.12 -14.79
N LEU A 154 7.89 -7.51 -15.85
CA LEU A 154 7.32 -7.60 -17.21
C LEU A 154 6.28 -8.73 -17.27
N GLY A 155 6.62 -9.89 -16.73
CA GLY A 155 5.71 -11.04 -16.69
C GLY A 155 4.40 -10.73 -15.97
N GLN A 156 4.47 -10.17 -14.77
CA GLN A 156 3.29 -9.75 -13.99
C GLN A 156 2.50 -8.65 -14.72
N SER A 157 3.16 -7.73 -15.42
CA SER A 157 2.49 -6.67 -16.18
C SER A 157 1.72 -7.21 -17.37
N ILE A 158 2.32 -8.11 -18.16
CA ILE A 158 1.63 -8.82 -19.24
C ILE A 158 0.49 -9.68 -18.66
N GLY A 159 0.74 -10.38 -17.55
CA GLY A 159 -0.27 -11.13 -16.82
C GLY A 159 -1.45 -10.25 -16.37
N SER A 160 -1.19 -9.02 -15.95
CA SER A 160 -2.25 -8.08 -15.55
C SER A 160 -3.09 -7.62 -16.75
N VAL A 161 -2.49 -7.47 -17.94
CA VAL A 161 -3.24 -7.21 -19.18
C VAL A 161 -4.19 -8.37 -19.51
N LEU A 162 -3.70 -9.63 -19.40
CA LEU A 162 -4.51 -10.83 -19.64
C LEU A 162 -5.64 -10.98 -18.60
N LEU A 163 -5.36 -10.69 -17.34
CA LEU A 163 -6.35 -10.72 -16.27
C LEU A 163 -7.37 -9.58 -16.41
N GLY A 164 -6.90 -8.38 -16.78
CA GLY A 164 -7.75 -7.23 -17.11
C GLY A 164 -8.65 -7.47 -18.31
N TRP A 165 -8.14 -8.18 -19.34
CA TRP A 165 -8.95 -8.61 -20.49
C TRP A 165 -10.04 -9.61 -20.09
N GLU A 166 -9.73 -10.57 -19.22
CA GLU A 166 -10.73 -11.48 -18.66
C GLU A 166 -11.81 -10.70 -17.89
N ALA A 167 -11.41 -9.77 -17.03
CA ALA A 167 -12.33 -8.92 -16.27
C ALA A 167 -13.24 -8.10 -17.21
N LEU A 168 -12.66 -7.40 -18.19
CA LEU A 168 -13.34 -6.56 -19.15
C LEU A 168 -14.38 -7.33 -19.99
N THR A 169 -14.05 -8.57 -20.39
CA THR A 169 -14.95 -9.42 -21.19
C THR A 169 -15.96 -10.18 -20.33
N SER A 170 -15.72 -10.33 -19.03
CA SER A 170 -16.69 -10.94 -18.11
C SER A 170 -17.78 -9.95 -17.69
N TYR A 171 -17.40 -8.71 -17.43
CA TYR A 171 -18.34 -7.65 -17.08
C TYR A 171 -17.77 -6.28 -17.47
N LEU A 172 -18.60 -5.37 -18.01
CA LEU A 172 -18.20 -4.01 -18.40
C LEU A 172 -18.90 -3.00 -17.49
N PRO A 173 -18.17 -2.31 -16.58
CA PRO A 173 -18.73 -1.27 -15.72
C PRO A 173 -18.77 0.09 -16.43
N ASP A 174 -19.49 1.04 -15.86
CA ASP A 174 -19.47 2.44 -16.30
C ASP A 174 -18.20 3.15 -15.79
N VAL A 175 -17.86 2.89 -14.51
CA VAL A 175 -16.66 3.39 -13.83
C VAL A 175 -15.78 2.21 -13.44
N PHE A 176 -14.49 2.28 -13.75
CA PHE A 176 -13.49 1.27 -13.35
C PHE A 176 -12.50 1.88 -12.39
N VAL A 177 -12.27 1.22 -11.25
CA VAL A 177 -11.32 1.64 -10.23
C VAL A 177 -10.34 0.50 -9.93
N ASP A 178 -9.08 0.65 -10.32
CA ASP A 178 -8.01 -0.26 -9.88
C ASP A 178 -7.58 0.10 -8.46
N THR A 179 -7.68 -0.85 -7.54
CA THR A 179 -7.29 -0.68 -6.12
C THR A 179 -6.10 -1.56 -5.71
N MET A 180 -5.38 -2.13 -6.69
CA MET A 180 -4.19 -2.97 -6.46
C MET A 180 -2.92 -2.43 -7.09
N GLY A 181 -3.02 -1.44 -8.01
CA GLY A 181 -1.87 -0.87 -8.70
C GLY A 181 -1.49 -1.59 -10.01
N TYR A 182 -2.45 -2.30 -10.63
CA TYR A 182 -2.24 -2.93 -11.94
C TYR A 182 -2.43 -1.92 -13.08
N ALA A 183 -1.54 -0.95 -13.20
CA ALA A 183 -1.66 0.18 -14.13
C ALA A 183 -1.91 -0.22 -15.58
N PHE A 184 -1.42 -1.38 -16.03
CA PHE A 184 -1.61 -1.85 -17.41
C PHE A 184 -3.04 -2.32 -17.70
N THR A 185 -3.93 -2.39 -16.71
CA THR A 185 -5.37 -2.60 -16.91
C THR A 185 -6.10 -1.31 -17.30
N LEU A 186 -5.59 -0.14 -16.89
CA LEU A 186 -6.23 1.15 -17.10
C LEU A 186 -6.50 1.46 -18.57
N PRO A 187 -5.52 1.32 -19.52
CA PRO A 187 -5.79 1.55 -20.94
C PRO A 187 -6.83 0.58 -21.53
N LEU A 188 -6.92 -0.66 -21.04
CA LEU A 188 -7.93 -1.61 -21.50
C LEU A 188 -9.35 -1.10 -21.21
N PHE A 189 -9.61 -0.75 -19.95
CA PHE A 189 -10.92 -0.25 -19.55
C PHE A 189 -11.22 1.13 -20.15
N ARG A 190 -10.21 2.02 -20.26
CA ARG A 190 -10.38 3.34 -20.85
C ARG A 190 -10.71 3.29 -22.32
N TYR A 191 -9.88 2.59 -23.11
CA TYR A 191 -9.96 2.65 -24.58
C TYR A 191 -10.79 1.53 -25.20
N LEU A 192 -10.77 0.31 -24.66
CA LEU A 192 -11.58 -0.78 -25.18
C LEU A 192 -12.95 -0.86 -24.50
N GLY A 193 -13.02 -0.64 -23.18
CA GLY A 193 -14.29 -0.58 -22.44
C GLY A 193 -15.07 0.70 -22.69
N GLY A 194 -14.38 1.83 -22.75
CA GLY A 194 -14.98 3.17 -22.75
C GLY A 194 -15.45 3.60 -21.36
N CYS A 195 -14.87 3.00 -20.30
CA CYS A 195 -15.18 3.32 -18.92
C CYS A 195 -14.54 4.65 -18.49
N GLN A 196 -15.12 5.30 -17.48
CA GLN A 196 -14.39 6.28 -16.68
C GLN A 196 -13.39 5.51 -15.78
N VAL A 197 -12.14 5.97 -15.69
CA VAL A 197 -11.07 5.17 -15.08
C VAL A 197 -10.39 5.93 -13.96
N GLY A 198 -10.42 5.36 -12.76
CA GLY A 198 -9.68 5.80 -11.60
C GLY A 198 -8.76 4.69 -11.06
N CYS A 199 -7.82 5.06 -10.21
CA CYS A 199 -7.01 4.09 -9.48
C CYS A 199 -6.59 4.60 -8.11
N TYR A 200 -6.32 3.64 -7.21
CA TYR A 200 -5.70 3.88 -5.92
C TYR A 200 -4.36 3.12 -5.86
N VAL A 201 -3.26 3.86 -5.79
CA VAL A 201 -1.91 3.30 -5.85
C VAL A 201 -1.32 3.20 -4.45
N HIS A 202 -1.13 1.97 -3.96
CA HIS A 202 -0.49 1.70 -2.66
C HIS A 202 1.03 1.87 -2.73
N TYR A 203 1.63 1.48 -3.86
CA TYR A 203 3.03 1.71 -4.18
C TYR A 203 3.24 1.60 -5.69
N PRO A 204 4.22 2.29 -6.25
CA PRO A 204 4.52 2.19 -7.67
C PRO A 204 5.16 0.84 -7.99
N THR A 205 4.73 0.19 -9.08
CA THR A 205 5.32 -1.08 -9.55
C THR A 205 6.83 -0.95 -9.80
N ILE A 206 7.27 0.22 -10.22
CA ILE A 206 8.68 0.62 -10.28
C ILE A 206 8.82 1.98 -9.61
N SER A 207 9.84 2.16 -8.75
CA SER A 207 10.13 3.42 -8.10
C SER A 207 11.43 4.03 -8.61
N THR A 208 11.58 5.34 -8.49
CA THR A 208 12.85 6.03 -8.80
C THR A 208 13.98 5.54 -7.90
N ASP A 209 13.68 5.13 -6.68
CA ASP A 209 14.66 4.54 -5.75
C ASP A 209 15.22 3.21 -6.27
N MET A 210 14.38 2.39 -6.93
CA MET A 210 14.84 1.16 -7.59
C MET A 210 15.80 1.47 -8.73
N LEU A 211 15.51 2.49 -9.54
CA LEU A 211 16.40 2.94 -10.62
C LEU A 211 17.73 3.44 -10.07
N THR A 212 17.72 4.26 -9.02
CA THR A 212 18.92 4.79 -8.37
C THR A 212 19.77 3.67 -7.74
N ARG A 213 19.15 2.68 -7.10
CA ARG A 213 19.86 1.54 -6.50
C ARG A 213 20.56 0.66 -7.52
N VAL A 214 19.92 0.36 -8.67
CA VAL A 214 20.58 -0.39 -9.75
C VAL A 214 21.74 0.42 -10.32
N GLY A 215 21.58 1.74 -10.49
CA GLY A 215 22.65 2.63 -10.93
C GLY A 215 23.83 2.70 -9.95
N SER A 216 23.58 2.65 -8.64
CA SER A 216 24.63 2.67 -7.58
C SER A 216 25.35 1.35 -7.35
N LYS A 217 25.01 0.27 -8.08
CA LYS A 217 25.60 -1.07 -8.00
C LYS A 217 25.60 -1.72 -6.61
N LYS A 218 24.76 -1.25 -5.68
CA LYS A 218 24.66 -1.86 -4.34
C LYS A 218 23.87 -3.15 -4.41
N THR A 219 24.43 -4.21 -3.77
CA THR A 219 23.71 -5.47 -3.58
C THR A 219 22.50 -5.26 -2.70
N SER A 220 21.35 -5.77 -3.09
CA SER A 220 20.10 -5.69 -2.33
C SER A 220 19.21 -6.87 -2.67
N TYR A 221 18.11 -7.05 -1.95
CA TYR A 221 17.11 -8.08 -2.19
C TYR A 221 16.68 -8.18 -3.68
N ASN A 222 16.63 -7.07 -4.40
CA ASN A 222 16.26 -7.00 -5.82
C ASN A 222 17.48 -6.91 -6.77
N ASN A 223 18.71 -7.01 -6.26
CA ASN A 223 19.93 -6.88 -7.06
C ASN A 223 20.96 -7.94 -6.65
N ALA A 224 20.85 -9.13 -7.25
CA ALA A 224 21.74 -10.26 -6.98
C ALA A 224 23.21 -9.90 -7.24
N SER A 225 24.13 -10.50 -6.49
CA SER A 225 25.57 -10.25 -6.57
C SER A 225 26.15 -10.46 -7.97
N LEU A 226 25.63 -11.44 -8.73
CA LEU A 226 26.03 -11.71 -10.12
C LEU A 226 25.73 -10.52 -11.06
N ILE A 227 24.63 -9.81 -10.84
CA ILE A 227 24.23 -8.66 -11.65
C ILE A 227 25.00 -7.40 -11.22
N SER A 228 25.18 -7.19 -9.91
CA SER A 228 25.91 -6.04 -9.38
C SER A 228 27.39 -6.06 -9.74
N ASN A 229 27.98 -7.23 -9.94
CA ASN A 229 29.40 -7.41 -10.27
C ASN A 229 29.68 -7.32 -11.80
N SER A 230 28.65 -7.36 -12.66
CA SER A 230 28.82 -7.25 -14.11
C SER A 230 28.32 -5.91 -14.63
N GLN A 231 29.20 -5.12 -15.25
CA GLN A 231 28.85 -3.80 -15.80
C GLN A 231 27.82 -3.91 -16.94
N ILE A 232 27.95 -4.92 -17.79
CA ILE A 232 27.05 -5.14 -18.93
C ILE A 232 25.66 -5.54 -18.40
N LEU A 233 25.56 -6.49 -17.48
CA LEU A 233 24.29 -6.94 -16.91
C LEU A 233 23.58 -5.82 -16.12
N SER A 234 24.33 -5.02 -15.37
CA SER A 234 23.79 -3.84 -14.67
C SER A 234 23.21 -2.81 -15.65
N THR A 235 23.93 -2.55 -16.74
CA THR A 235 23.47 -1.60 -17.78
C THR A 235 22.23 -2.12 -18.50
N MET A 236 22.20 -3.40 -18.89
CA MET A 236 21.02 -4.03 -19.51
C MET A 236 19.79 -3.98 -18.57
N LYS A 237 19.99 -4.25 -17.28
CA LYS A 237 18.94 -4.17 -16.27
C LYS A 237 18.43 -2.73 -16.11
N LEU A 238 19.32 -1.76 -16.14
CA LEU A 238 18.95 -0.34 -16.06
C LEU A 238 18.13 0.09 -17.28
N VAL A 239 18.55 -0.28 -18.50
CA VAL A 239 17.79 -0.02 -19.75
C VAL A 239 16.40 -0.66 -19.67
N TYR A 240 16.33 -1.92 -19.24
CA TYR A 240 15.07 -2.62 -19.02
C TYR A 240 14.14 -1.85 -18.06
N TYR A 241 14.68 -1.36 -16.93
CA TYR A 241 13.89 -0.60 -15.96
C TYR A 241 13.43 0.76 -16.49
N TYR A 242 14.26 1.45 -17.29
CA TYR A 242 13.84 2.70 -17.93
C TYR A 242 12.73 2.48 -18.96
N LEU A 243 12.85 1.46 -19.81
CA LEU A 243 11.78 1.12 -20.77
C LEU A 243 10.50 0.71 -20.04
N PHE A 244 10.64 -0.05 -18.96
CA PHE A 244 9.50 -0.41 -18.11
C PHE A 244 8.86 0.83 -17.47
N ALA A 245 9.66 1.77 -16.95
CA ALA A 245 9.16 3.01 -16.35
C ALA A 245 8.37 3.87 -17.36
N ILE A 246 8.85 3.95 -18.61
CA ILE A 246 8.15 4.67 -19.69
C ILE A 246 6.79 4.01 -19.98
N THR A 247 6.76 2.69 -20.17
CA THR A 247 5.50 1.98 -20.45
C THR A 247 4.52 2.03 -19.27
N TYR A 248 5.03 1.94 -18.04
CA TYR A 248 4.25 2.10 -16.81
C TYR A 248 3.68 3.53 -16.70
N GLY A 249 4.48 4.55 -17.06
CA GLY A 249 4.03 5.94 -17.09
C GLY A 249 2.93 6.17 -18.13
N LEU A 250 3.08 5.61 -19.34
CA LEU A 250 2.07 5.68 -20.39
C LEU A 250 0.76 4.99 -19.99
N ALA A 251 0.85 3.79 -19.39
CA ALA A 251 -0.32 3.08 -18.91
C ALA A 251 -1.04 3.86 -17.78
N GLY A 252 -0.28 4.35 -16.79
CA GLY A 252 -0.84 5.12 -15.68
C GLY A 252 -1.45 6.46 -16.10
N SER A 253 -0.91 7.10 -17.14
CA SER A 253 -1.44 8.36 -17.67
C SER A 253 -2.85 8.23 -18.27
N CYS A 254 -3.35 7.00 -18.47
CA CYS A 254 -4.72 6.73 -18.92
C CYS A 254 -5.76 6.94 -17.81
N ALA A 255 -5.37 7.01 -16.54
CA ALA A 255 -6.29 7.29 -15.44
C ALA A 255 -6.76 8.76 -15.46
N GLN A 256 -8.04 8.97 -15.18
CA GLN A 256 -8.64 10.30 -15.02
C GLN A 256 -8.53 10.78 -13.58
N VAL A 257 -8.51 9.84 -12.64
CA VAL A 257 -8.32 10.06 -11.22
C VAL A 257 -7.26 9.11 -10.69
N VAL A 258 -6.26 9.66 -10.03
CA VAL A 258 -5.17 8.90 -9.40
C VAL A 258 -5.14 9.26 -7.92
N MET A 259 -5.44 8.30 -7.07
CA MET A 259 -5.30 8.44 -5.62
C MET A 259 -4.04 7.69 -5.17
N VAL A 260 -3.29 8.26 -4.27
CA VAL A 260 -2.07 7.65 -3.71
C VAL A 260 -2.10 7.69 -2.20
N ASN A 261 -1.49 6.69 -1.58
CA ASN A 261 -1.58 6.48 -0.14
C ASN A 261 -0.67 7.37 0.72
N SER A 262 0.27 8.11 0.13
CA SER A 262 1.27 8.89 0.88
C SER A 262 2.00 9.91 0.02
N THR A 263 2.66 10.87 0.65
CA THR A 263 3.56 11.83 -0.02
C THR A 263 4.72 11.12 -0.72
N TRP A 264 5.23 10.01 -0.15
CA TRP A 264 6.28 9.21 -0.80
C TRP A 264 5.78 8.63 -2.12
N THR A 265 4.63 7.95 -2.12
CA THR A 265 4.01 7.38 -3.33
C THR A 265 3.65 8.50 -4.33
N TYR A 266 3.13 9.64 -3.86
CA TYR A 266 2.80 10.80 -4.68
C TYR A 266 4.00 11.28 -5.50
N ARG A 267 5.16 11.47 -4.86
CA ARG A 267 6.38 11.92 -5.54
C ARG A 267 6.82 10.96 -6.64
N HIS A 268 6.78 9.66 -6.39
CA HIS A 268 7.14 8.63 -7.37
C HIS A 268 6.14 8.57 -8.54
N ILE A 269 4.84 8.53 -8.26
CA ILE A 269 3.80 8.51 -9.30
C ILE A 269 3.84 9.78 -10.14
N LEU A 270 4.00 10.94 -9.52
CA LEU A 270 4.11 12.20 -10.24
C LEU A 270 5.32 12.22 -11.19
N SER A 271 6.47 11.71 -10.75
CA SER A 271 7.68 11.64 -11.59
C SER A 271 7.53 10.70 -12.79
N LEU A 272 6.78 9.59 -12.61
CA LEU A 272 6.60 8.54 -13.62
C LEU A 272 5.43 8.81 -14.56
N TRP A 273 4.25 9.18 -14.02
CA TRP A 273 3.01 9.34 -14.79
C TRP A 273 2.78 10.78 -15.26
N LYS A 274 3.44 11.77 -14.64
CA LYS A 274 3.38 13.21 -14.98
C LYS A 274 1.95 13.79 -15.01
N ARG A 275 1.07 13.32 -14.12
CA ARG A 275 -0.36 13.66 -14.04
C ARG A 275 -0.67 14.43 -12.76
N LYS A 276 -0.09 15.62 -12.56
CA LYS A 276 -0.18 16.39 -11.31
C LYS A 276 -1.63 16.73 -10.92
N GLU A 277 -2.40 17.25 -11.87
CA GLU A 277 -3.77 17.71 -11.62
C GLU A 277 -4.75 16.56 -11.33
N GLN A 278 -4.45 15.35 -11.81
CA GLN A 278 -5.26 14.15 -11.61
C GLN A 278 -4.83 13.33 -10.40
N THR A 279 -3.70 13.68 -9.75
CA THR A 279 -3.12 12.89 -8.66
C THR A 279 -3.32 13.60 -7.33
N SER A 280 -3.98 12.92 -6.40
CA SER A 280 -4.26 13.40 -5.04
C SER A 280 -3.80 12.40 -3.99
N ILE A 281 -3.35 12.90 -2.84
CA ILE A 281 -3.04 12.06 -1.70
C ILE A 281 -4.35 11.77 -0.97
N VAL A 282 -4.68 10.49 -0.83
CA VAL A 282 -5.79 9.99 -0.02
C VAL A 282 -5.20 8.94 0.92
N TYR A 283 -4.93 9.31 2.15
CA TYR A 283 -4.34 8.41 3.13
C TYR A 283 -5.21 7.18 3.34
N PRO A 284 -4.65 5.98 3.51
CA PRO A 284 -5.45 4.77 3.71
C PRO A 284 -6.22 4.85 5.04
N PRO A 285 -7.43 4.27 5.10
CA PRO A 285 -8.24 4.32 6.30
C PRO A 285 -7.60 3.52 7.43
N CYS A 286 -7.41 4.15 8.59
CA CYS A 286 -6.93 3.52 9.81
C CYS A 286 -8.06 3.52 10.84
N ASP A 287 -8.19 2.41 11.58
CA ASP A 287 -9.16 2.29 12.67
C ASP A 287 -8.65 3.02 13.92
N THR A 288 -8.50 4.34 13.80
CA THR A 288 -7.96 5.14 14.89
C THR A 288 -8.86 5.10 16.12
N ASN A 289 -10.19 5.02 15.93
CA ASN A 289 -11.16 5.01 17.02
C ASN A 289 -11.00 3.79 17.95
N ALA A 290 -10.68 2.61 17.38
CA ALA A 290 -10.47 1.41 18.18
C ALA A 290 -9.29 1.50 19.15
N PHE A 291 -8.34 2.44 18.89
CA PHE A 291 -7.12 2.59 19.68
C PHE A 291 -7.09 3.88 20.51
N ILE A 292 -7.76 4.96 20.12
CA ILE A 292 -7.75 6.26 20.81
C ILE A 292 -8.30 6.12 22.25
N GLU A 293 -9.26 5.21 22.46
CA GLU A 293 -9.86 4.97 23.79
C GLU A 293 -8.94 4.23 24.76
N LEU A 294 -7.81 3.68 24.30
CA LEU A 294 -6.87 3.00 25.16
C LEU A 294 -6.20 4.00 26.13
N PRO A 295 -5.94 3.61 27.38
CA PRO A 295 -5.24 4.48 28.33
C PRO A 295 -3.83 4.78 27.82
N ILE A 296 -3.37 6.02 28.01
CA ILE A 296 -1.97 6.38 27.75
C ILE A 296 -1.11 5.86 28.89
N ASN A 297 -0.13 5.02 28.58
CA ASN A 297 0.81 4.50 29.57
C ASN A 297 1.94 5.51 29.83
N ILE A 298 1.71 6.45 30.72
CA ILE A 298 2.71 7.51 31.08
C ILE A 298 3.74 7.00 32.12
N GLY A 299 3.66 5.72 32.51
CA GLY A 299 4.39 5.19 33.66
C GLY A 299 3.75 5.69 34.96
N LYS A 300 2.91 4.89 35.57
CA LYS A 300 2.34 5.21 36.87
C LYS A 300 3.45 5.27 37.90
N ILE A 301 3.97 6.47 38.14
CA ILE A 301 4.66 6.78 39.41
C ILE A 301 3.53 7.09 40.40
N GLY A 302 3.25 6.09 41.28
CA GLY A 302 2.64 6.24 42.58
C GLY A 302 1.56 7.31 42.78
N GLU A 303 0.33 7.09 42.36
CA GLU A 303 -0.80 7.54 43.16
C GLU A 303 -1.06 6.48 44.26
N ARG A 304 -0.54 6.77 45.44
CA ARG A 304 -0.97 6.14 46.69
C ARG A 304 -2.45 6.55 46.91
N GLY A 305 -3.35 5.76 46.42
CA GLY A 305 -4.77 5.88 46.70
C GLY A 305 -5.30 4.55 47.23
N GLY A 306 -5.48 4.44 48.57
CA GLY A 306 -6.33 3.42 49.22
C GLY A 306 -5.62 2.11 49.58
N ASP A 307 -5.49 1.90 50.88
CA ASP A 307 -5.17 0.63 51.54
C ASP A 307 -5.93 -0.55 50.93
N ASN A 308 -5.24 -1.66 50.71
CA ASN A 308 -5.64 -3.05 50.51
C ASN A 308 -5.37 -3.70 49.15
N ASP A 309 -4.18 -3.50 48.54
CA ASP A 309 -3.65 -4.52 47.60
C ASP A 309 -2.11 -4.59 47.78
N LYS A 310 -1.70 -5.33 48.81
CA LYS A 310 -0.36 -5.85 48.96
C LYS A 310 -0.20 -7.10 48.12
N GLU A 311 -0.08 -6.94 46.79
CA GLU A 311 0.57 -7.91 45.92
C GLU A 311 0.81 -7.24 44.58
N ASP A 312 2.08 -7.25 44.15
CA ASP A 312 2.70 -6.74 42.92
C ASP A 312 3.31 -5.34 42.96
N SER A 313 4.31 -5.18 43.83
CA SER A 313 5.50 -4.37 43.52
C SER A 313 6.35 -5.13 42.46
N ALA A 314 5.75 -5.69 41.45
CA ALA A 314 6.43 -6.23 40.30
C ALA A 314 7.04 -5.07 39.53
N ASP A 315 8.35 -5.09 39.34
CA ASP A 315 9.17 -4.15 38.60
C ASP A 315 8.43 -3.64 37.36
N CYS A 316 8.25 -2.32 37.28
CA CYS A 316 7.51 -1.70 36.18
C CYS A 316 8.19 -2.05 34.86
N ILE A 317 7.57 -2.93 34.05
CA ILE A 317 8.16 -3.39 32.79
C ILE A 317 7.96 -2.33 31.73
N HIS A 318 9.06 -1.76 31.26
CA HIS A 318 9.09 -0.85 30.11
C HIS A 318 8.98 -1.65 28.81
N SER A 319 7.83 -1.62 28.16
CA SER A 319 7.61 -2.41 26.95
C SER A 319 7.73 -1.59 25.67
N ILE A 320 8.37 -2.21 24.68
CA ILE A 320 8.51 -1.75 23.28
C ILE A 320 7.71 -2.75 22.44
N VAL A 321 6.79 -2.27 21.63
CA VAL A 321 5.98 -3.14 20.76
C VAL A 321 6.26 -2.83 19.30
N SER A 322 6.53 -3.86 18.51
CA SER A 322 6.58 -3.76 17.05
C SER A 322 5.44 -4.56 16.43
N VAL A 323 4.63 -3.90 15.60
CA VAL A 323 3.50 -4.52 14.91
C VAL A 323 3.82 -4.68 13.44
N GLY A 324 3.92 -5.94 12.97
CA GLY A 324 4.21 -6.20 11.56
C GLY A 324 4.25 -7.69 11.22
N GLN A 325 3.96 -8.02 9.96
CA GLN A 325 4.13 -9.39 9.46
C GLN A 325 5.62 -9.75 9.45
N PHE A 326 5.95 -11.03 9.69
CA PHE A 326 7.34 -11.49 9.66
C PHE A 326 7.87 -11.61 8.22
N ARG A 327 8.11 -10.46 7.58
CA ARG A 327 8.63 -10.33 6.22
C ARG A 327 10.01 -9.66 6.20
N PRO A 328 10.83 -9.92 5.16
CA PRO A 328 12.18 -9.33 5.06
C PRO A 328 12.20 -7.81 5.16
N GLU A 329 11.24 -7.15 4.50
CA GLU A 329 11.15 -5.69 4.42
C GLU A 329 10.90 -5.00 5.77
N LYS A 330 10.35 -5.72 6.77
CA LYS A 330 10.10 -5.17 8.13
C LYS A 330 11.37 -5.05 8.98
N ASP A 331 12.45 -5.62 8.54
CA ASP A 331 13.80 -5.56 9.16
C ASP A 331 13.80 -5.82 10.68
N HIS A 332 13.15 -6.90 11.10
CA HIS A 332 13.18 -7.32 12.51
C HIS A 332 14.61 -7.58 13.06
N PRO A 333 15.60 -7.99 12.25
CA PRO A 333 16.98 -8.05 12.72
C PRO A 333 17.51 -6.70 13.21
N LEU A 334 17.19 -5.59 12.55
CA LEU A 334 17.55 -4.25 13.00
C LEU A 334 16.90 -3.93 14.36
N GLN A 335 15.62 -4.35 14.58
CA GLN A 335 14.95 -4.17 15.87
C GLN A 335 15.69 -4.87 17.01
N LEU A 336 16.07 -6.15 16.81
CA LEU A 336 16.78 -6.95 17.81
C LEU A 336 18.17 -6.37 18.08
N ARG A 337 18.93 -5.98 17.07
CA ARG A 337 20.25 -5.38 17.23
C ARG A 337 20.19 -4.01 17.90
N SER A 338 19.23 -3.17 17.54
CA SER A 338 19.02 -1.87 18.17
C SER A 338 18.62 -2.02 19.65
N PHE A 339 17.76 -2.98 19.98
CA PHE A 339 17.36 -3.28 21.33
C PHE A 339 18.52 -3.83 22.17
N HIS A 340 19.33 -4.74 21.58
CA HIS A 340 20.57 -5.20 22.22
C HIS A 340 21.53 -4.03 22.51
N GLN A 341 21.73 -3.13 21.53
CA GLN A 341 22.60 -1.97 21.71
C GLN A 341 22.08 -1.05 22.83
N PHE A 342 20.76 -0.84 22.93
CA PHE A 342 20.11 -0.13 24.02
C PHE A 342 20.34 -0.82 25.37
N LEU A 343 20.17 -2.15 25.46
CA LEU A 343 20.37 -2.90 26.70
C LEU A 343 21.83 -2.91 27.17
N LYS A 344 22.81 -2.76 26.26
CA LYS A 344 24.24 -2.61 26.67
C LYS A 344 24.50 -1.38 27.49
N CYS A 345 23.72 -0.32 27.29
CA CYS A 345 23.83 0.91 28.10
C CYS A 345 23.18 0.78 29.49
N LYS A 346 22.47 -0.33 29.78
CA LYS A 346 21.81 -0.58 31.07
C LYS A 346 22.61 -1.53 31.93
N MET A 347 22.57 -1.30 33.24
CA MET A 347 23.17 -2.24 34.21
C MET A 347 22.53 -3.62 34.06
N ALA A 348 23.29 -4.68 34.21
CA ALA A 348 22.80 -6.06 34.00
C ALA A 348 21.57 -6.38 34.86
N LYS A 349 21.52 -5.88 36.11
CA LYS A 349 20.39 -6.04 37.04
C LYS A 349 19.09 -5.36 36.58
N ASP A 350 19.17 -4.36 35.68
CA ASP A 350 18.00 -3.59 35.23
C ASP A 350 17.50 -3.99 33.85
N ARG A 351 18.21 -4.85 33.13
CA ARG A 351 17.83 -5.26 31.75
C ARG A 351 16.49 -5.94 31.71
N HIS A 352 16.12 -6.72 32.71
CA HIS A 352 14.85 -7.42 32.81
C HIS A 352 13.62 -6.48 32.87
N LYS A 353 13.83 -5.20 33.23
CA LYS A 353 12.79 -4.17 33.25
C LYS A 353 12.36 -3.73 31.85
N TYR A 354 13.10 -4.09 30.82
CA TYR A 354 12.81 -3.72 29.42
C TYR A 354 12.40 -4.96 28.61
N LYS A 355 11.32 -4.85 27.86
CA LYS A 355 10.79 -5.95 27.04
C LYS A 355 10.49 -5.48 25.63
N LEU A 356 10.99 -6.21 24.63
CA LEU A 356 10.63 -6.03 23.21
C LEU A 356 9.62 -7.11 22.81
N ILE A 357 8.43 -6.71 22.36
CA ILE A 357 7.35 -7.58 21.94
C ILE A 357 7.18 -7.45 20.43
N LEU A 358 7.49 -8.51 19.70
CA LEU A 358 7.32 -8.59 18.25
C LEU A 358 5.97 -9.24 17.92
N VAL A 359 5.00 -8.41 17.51
CA VAL A 359 3.62 -8.84 17.23
C VAL A 359 3.44 -8.97 15.72
N GLY A 360 3.07 -10.16 15.25
CA GLY A 360 2.84 -10.35 13.81
C GLY A 360 2.18 -11.64 13.42
N SER A 361 1.65 -11.68 12.19
CA SER A 361 1.12 -12.90 11.60
C SER A 361 2.24 -13.76 10.99
N CYS A 362 2.13 -15.07 11.22
CA CYS A 362 2.99 -16.10 10.67
C CYS A 362 2.07 -17.05 9.85
N ARG A 363 2.09 -16.95 8.52
CA ARG A 363 1.08 -17.52 7.63
C ARG A 363 1.54 -18.77 6.88
N ASN A 364 2.84 -18.87 6.61
CA ASN A 364 3.44 -19.91 5.81
C ASN A 364 4.78 -20.36 6.41
N LYS A 365 5.40 -21.35 5.77
CA LYS A 365 6.68 -21.90 6.20
C LYS A 365 7.81 -20.87 6.18
N GLU A 366 7.83 -19.96 5.21
CA GLU A 366 8.86 -18.92 5.09
C GLU A 366 8.80 -17.94 6.28
N ASP A 367 7.57 -17.54 6.69
CA ASP A 367 7.36 -16.71 7.88
C ASP A 367 7.83 -17.46 9.14
N GLN A 368 7.53 -18.78 9.26
CA GLN A 368 7.97 -19.62 10.38
C GLN A 368 9.49 -19.74 10.46
N ASP A 369 10.14 -20.00 9.34
CA ASP A 369 11.61 -20.13 9.28
C ASP A 369 12.29 -18.79 9.63
N ARG A 370 11.68 -17.67 9.26
CA ARG A 370 12.15 -16.35 9.66
C ARG A 370 12.02 -16.12 11.17
N VAL A 371 10.90 -16.48 11.78
CA VAL A 371 10.74 -16.40 13.24
C VAL A 371 11.78 -17.25 13.95
N LYS A 372 12.09 -18.46 13.46
CA LYS A 372 13.17 -19.30 14.01
C LYS A 372 14.52 -18.61 13.94
N SER A 373 14.85 -18.00 12.78
CA SER A 373 16.09 -17.25 12.61
C SER A 373 16.19 -16.04 13.53
N LEU A 374 15.06 -15.34 13.77
CA LEU A 374 15.02 -14.21 14.69
C LEU A 374 15.17 -14.64 16.16
N ARG A 375 14.60 -15.78 16.55
CA ARG A 375 14.81 -16.36 17.89
C ARG A 375 16.28 -16.74 18.10
N GLN A 376 16.90 -17.33 17.07
CA GLN A 376 18.34 -17.64 17.12
C GLN A 376 19.17 -16.37 17.26
N LEU A 377 18.84 -15.31 16.50
CA LEU A 377 19.53 -14.01 16.63
C LEU A 377 19.36 -13.41 18.03
N ALA A 378 18.17 -13.51 18.65
CA ALA A 378 17.96 -13.03 20.01
C ALA A 378 18.80 -13.82 21.02
N PHE A 379 18.96 -15.13 20.84
CA PHE A 379 19.85 -16.00 21.63
C PHE A 379 21.31 -15.59 21.46
N ASP A 380 21.78 -15.46 20.21
CA ASP A 380 23.18 -15.07 19.89
C ASP A 380 23.53 -13.67 20.45
N LEU A 381 22.53 -12.80 20.60
CA LEU A 381 22.67 -11.48 21.21
C LEU A 381 22.47 -11.48 22.74
N GLU A 382 22.20 -12.63 23.36
CA GLU A 382 21.96 -12.79 24.80
C GLU A 382 20.79 -11.91 25.34
N ILE A 383 19.73 -11.73 24.54
CA ILE A 383 18.55 -10.93 24.88
C ILE A 383 17.24 -11.71 24.85
N GLU A 384 17.26 -13.03 24.69
CA GLU A 384 16.06 -13.86 24.55
C GLU A 384 15.08 -13.71 25.72
N SER A 385 15.57 -13.53 26.93
CA SER A 385 14.73 -13.31 28.13
C SER A 385 13.96 -11.99 28.10
N CYS A 386 14.44 -11.02 27.31
CA CYS A 386 13.85 -9.69 27.15
C CYS A 386 13.03 -9.55 25.86
N VAL A 387 12.91 -10.61 25.04
CA VAL A 387 12.20 -10.57 23.74
C VAL A 387 11.04 -11.56 23.73
N GLU A 388 9.86 -11.07 23.36
CA GLU A 388 8.66 -11.88 23.18
C GLU A 388 8.22 -11.89 21.70
N PHE A 389 7.89 -13.07 21.18
CA PHE A 389 7.30 -13.26 19.86
C PHE A 389 5.81 -13.59 19.98
N ALA A 390 4.96 -12.59 19.82
CA ALA A 390 3.50 -12.69 19.91
C ALA A 390 2.91 -12.99 18.51
N LEU A 391 2.83 -14.30 18.18
CA LEU A 391 2.43 -14.78 16.85
C LEU A 391 0.93 -14.95 16.74
N ASN A 392 0.33 -14.46 15.64
CA ASN A 392 -1.08 -14.66 15.29
C ASN A 392 -2.06 -14.29 16.44
N VAL A 393 -1.73 -13.25 17.19
CA VAL A 393 -2.57 -12.78 18.30
C VAL A 393 -3.92 -12.25 17.82
N SER A 394 -4.93 -12.31 18.69
CA SER A 394 -6.22 -11.68 18.44
C SER A 394 -6.11 -10.15 18.46
N PHE A 395 -7.11 -9.47 17.88
CA PHE A 395 -7.17 -7.99 17.90
C PHE A 395 -7.21 -7.44 19.34
N GLU A 396 -7.93 -8.11 20.24
CA GLU A 396 -7.98 -7.75 21.66
C GLU A 396 -6.61 -7.90 22.35
N GLN A 397 -5.85 -8.95 22.00
CA GLN A 397 -4.51 -9.11 22.54
C GLN A 397 -3.54 -8.07 21.98
N LEU A 398 -3.69 -7.70 20.69
CA LEU A 398 -2.94 -6.59 20.10
C LEU A 398 -3.20 -5.29 20.85
N LYS A 399 -4.47 -4.95 21.11
CA LYS A 399 -4.85 -3.76 21.89
C LYS A 399 -4.22 -3.78 23.30
N LYS A 400 -4.24 -4.93 23.98
CA LYS A 400 -3.62 -5.07 25.30
C LYS A 400 -2.11 -4.84 25.26
N ASN A 401 -1.41 -5.35 24.24
CA ASN A 401 0.02 -5.14 24.08
C ASN A 401 0.35 -3.67 23.81
N LEU A 402 -0.43 -3.02 22.94
CA LEU A 402 -0.26 -1.59 22.63
C LEU A 402 -0.59 -0.69 23.83
N ALA A 403 -1.65 -0.99 24.60
CA ALA A 403 -2.02 -0.22 25.80
C ALA A 403 -0.94 -0.24 26.89
N LYS A 404 -0.10 -1.28 26.94
CA LYS A 404 1.02 -1.42 27.90
C LYS A 404 2.32 -0.86 27.38
N ALA A 405 2.43 -0.62 26.07
CA ALA A 405 3.68 -0.21 25.45
C ALA A 405 3.98 1.27 25.66
N THR A 406 5.23 1.56 25.98
CA THR A 406 5.76 2.93 25.98
C THR A 406 6.18 3.34 24.57
N ILE A 407 6.83 2.43 23.82
CA ILE A 407 7.37 2.70 22.49
C ILE A 407 6.68 1.79 21.45
N GLY A 408 6.18 2.39 20.36
CA GLY A 408 5.81 1.70 19.13
C GLY A 408 6.98 1.71 18.15
N LEU A 409 7.63 0.55 17.92
CA LEU A 409 8.86 0.44 17.12
C LEU A 409 8.56 0.01 15.69
N HIS A 410 9.11 0.73 14.70
CA HIS A 410 8.98 0.42 13.29
C HIS A 410 10.29 0.67 12.52
N THR A 411 10.82 -0.36 11.83
CA THR A 411 12.16 -0.31 11.23
C THR A 411 12.19 -0.49 9.70
N MET A 412 11.02 -0.59 9.05
CA MET A 412 10.97 -0.78 7.59
C MET A 412 11.49 0.46 6.88
N TRP A 413 12.57 0.27 6.10
CA TRP A 413 13.05 1.30 5.18
C TRP A 413 12.05 1.56 4.06
N ASN A 414 11.76 2.83 3.79
CA ASN A 414 10.79 3.27 2.77
C ASN A 414 9.42 2.57 2.88
N GLU A 415 8.91 2.45 4.12
CA GLU A 415 7.49 2.08 4.29
C GLU A 415 6.63 3.06 3.50
N HIS A 416 5.75 2.53 2.65
CA HIS A 416 5.00 3.36 1.71
C HIS A 416 4.03 4.31 2.41
N PHE A 417 3.37 3.84 3.46
CA PHE A 417 2.59 4.66 4.38
C PHE A 417 2.93 4.30 5.83
N GLY A 418 2.41 3.18 6.36
CA GLY A 418 2.67 2.71 7.72
C GLY A 418 1.44 2.71 8.62
N ILE A 419 0.39 1.94 8.28
CA ILE A 419 -0.83 1.82 9.09
C ILE A 419 -0.49 1.43 10.54
N GLY A 420 0.44 0.48 10.76
CA GLY A 420 0.86 0.09 12.10
C GLY A 420 1.53 1.21 12.91
N VAL A 421 2.18 2.18 12.24
CA VAL A 421 2.73 3.38 12.89
C VAL A 421 1.59 4.27 13.39
N VAL A 422 0.57 4.47 12.56
CA VAL A 422 -0.65 5.24 12.93
C VAL A 422 -1.39 4.56 14.09
N GLU A 423 -1.52 3.23 14.06
CA GLU A 423 -2.16 2.44 15.13
C GLU A 423 -1.40 2.57 16.46
N CYS A 424 -0.06 2.56 16.43
CA CYS A 424 0.77 2.82 17.61
C CYS A 424 0.56 4.24 18.16
N MET A 425 0.53 5.28 17.31
CA MET A 425 0.26 6.65 17.73
C MET A 425 -1.14 6.79 18.33
N ALA A 426 -2.16 6.21 17.68
CA ALA A 426 -3.53 6.21 18.17
C ALA A 426 -3.66 5.52 19.54
N SER A 427 -2.91 4.44 19.77
CA SER A 427 -2.92 3.71 21.05
C SER A 427 -2.24 4.46 22.20
N GLY A 428 -1.52 5.55 21.90
CA GLY A 428 -0.78 6.35 22.91
C GLY A 428 0.65 5.88 23.14
N CYS A 429 1.21 5.06 22.25
CA CYS A 429 2.63 4.78 22.23
C CYS A 429 3.41 5.97 21.65
N ILE A 430 4.61 6.24 22.18
CA ILE A 430 5.58 7.12 21.53
C ILE A 430 6.19 6.32 20.38
N VAL A 431 5.95 6.76 19.16
CA VAL A 431 6.46 6.05 17.97
C VAL A 431 7.94 6.34 17.78
N LEU A 432 8.69 5.28 17.48
CA LEU A 432 10.06 5.32 16.98
C LEU A 432 10.11 4.60 15.64
N ALA A 433 10.12 5.37 14.55
CA ALA A 433 10.00 4.86 13.19
C ALA A 433 11.26 5.10 12.35
N HIS A 434 11.34 4.43 11.19
CA HIS A 434 12.44 4.64 10.25
C HIS A 434 12.36 6.03 9.61
N ASP A 435 13.50 6.73 9.55
CA ASP A 435 13.64 8.08 8.96
C ASP A 435 13.58 8.04 7.43
N SER A 436 12.48 7.48 6.90
CA SER A 436 12.20 7.40 5.45
C SER A 436 10.74 7.11 5.17
N GLY A 437 10.34 7.23 3.89
CA GLY A 437 9.02 6.86 3.41
C GLY A 437 7.86 7.62 4.06
N GLY A 438 6.72 6.98 4.18
CA GLY A 438 5.51 7.53 4.79
C GLY A 438 5.68 7.92 6.25
N PRO A 439 6.34 7.11 7.11
CA PRO A 439 6.60 7.50 8.49
C PRO A 439 7.26 8.87 8.62
N LYS A 440 8.31 9.15 7.83
CA LYS A 440 9.01 10.45 7.82
C LYS A 440 8.18 11.57 7.20
N MET A 441 7.53 11.31 6.07
CA MET A 441 6.95 12.37 5.25
C MET A 441 5.52 12.74 5.64
N ASP A 442 4.80 11.80 6.27
CA ASP A 442 3.37 11.94 6.48
C ASP A 442 2.94 11.71 7.94
N ILE A 443 3.60 10.81 8.69
CA ILE A 443 3.06 10.34 9.96
C ILE A 443 3.76 10.97 11.16
N VAL A 444 5.08 10.77 11.29
CA VAL A 444 5.89 11.28 12.40
C VAL A 444 6.40 12.67 12.04
N VAL A 445 5.48 13.61 11.96
CA VAL A 445 5.73 15.01 11.63
C VAL A 445 5.25 15.88 12.80
N GLU A 446 5.81 17.07 12.93
CA GLU A 446 5.32 18.02 13.93
C GLU A 446 3.84 18.34 13.73
N TRP A 447 3.11 18.45 14.81
CA TRP A 447 1.72 18.82 14.86
C TRP A 447 1.54 20.01 15.80
N ASP A 448 1.03 21.12 15.27
CA ASP A 448 0.93 22.40 16.00
C ASP A 448 2.25 22.82 16.67
N GLY A 449 3.37 22.62 15.96
CA GLY A 449 4.72 22.94 16.45
C GLY A 449 5.29 21.99 17.50
N ASN A 450 4.62 20.85 17.78
CA ASN A 450 5.04 19.89 18.78
C ASN A 450 5.40 18.54 18.14
N PRO A 451 6.35 17.79 18.71
CA PRO A 451 6.74 16.48 18.22
C PRO A 451 5.62 15.46 18.44
N THR A 452 5.52 14.49 17.51
CA THR A 452 4.56 13.39 17.56
C THR A 452 5.20 12.02 17.69
N GLY A 453 6.55 11.96 17.69
CA GLY A 453 7.34 10.74 17.79
C GLY A 453 8.78 10.98 17.40
N PHE A 454 9.53 9.90 17.20
CA PHE A 454 10.96 9.90 16.91
C PHE A 454 11.26 9.14 15.62
N LEU A 455 12.35 9.55 14.95
CA LEU A 455 12.85 8.93 13.73
C LEU A 455 14.29 8.47 13.90
N ALA A 456 14.63 7.30 13.36
CA ALA A 456 15.97 6.74 13.37
C ALA A 456 16.23 5.92 12.09
N ASN A 457 17.48 5.59 11.78
CA ASN A 457 17.83 4.89 10.54
C ASN A 457 18.85 3.75 10.69
N ASP A 458 19.51 3.63 11.85
CA ASP A 458 20.47 2.58 12.12
C ASP A 458 20.42 2.11 13.58
N GLU A 459 21.17 1.06 13.92
CA GLU A 459 21.19 0.44 15.25
C GLU A 459 21.50 1.44 16.37
N LYS A 460 22.42 2.37 16.13
CA LYS A 460 22.87 3.35 17.13
C LYS A 460 21.83 4.43 17.36
N SER A 461 21.28 4.99 16.29
CA SER A 461 20.25 6.03 16.37
C SER A 461 18.94 5.51 16.97
N TYR A 462 18.54 4.26 16.68
CA TYR A 462 17.42 3.60 17.34
C TYR A 462 17.66 3.40 18.84
N ALA A 463 18.85 2.91 19.22
CA ALA A 463 19.19 2.71 20.62
C ALA A 463 19.22 4.04 21.40
N ALA A 464 19.82 5.08 20.83
CA ALA A 464 19.86 6.42 21.43
C ALA A 464 18.45 7.02 21.58
N ALA A 465 17.58 6.85 20.57
CA ALA A 465 16.19 7.31 20.64
C ALA A 465 15.40 6.55 21.73
N MET A 466 15.58 5.22 21.87
CA MET A 466 14.98 4.46 22.97
C MET A 466 15.42 5.02 24.33
N GLU A 467 16.70 5.33 24.49
CA GLU A 467 17.22 5.91 25.70
C GLU A 467 16.62 7.27 26.02
N THR A 468 16.54 8.14 25.02
CA THR A 468 15.89 9.45 25.12
C THR A 468 14.43 9.31 25.53
N ILE A 469 13.64 8.44 24.86
CA ILE A 469 12.21 8.27 25.14
C ILE A 469 11.98 7.75 26.57
N PHE A 470 12.79 6.79 27.05
CA PHE A 470 12.61 6.29 28.39
C PHE A 470 13.02 7.31 29.46
N ALA A 471 13.96 8.21 29.15
CA ALA A 471 14.41 9.27 30.03
C ALA A 471 13.47 10.48 30.14
N LEU A 472 12.52 10.64 29.21
CA LEU A 472 11.50 11.69 29.22
C LEU A 472 10.68 11.65 30.53
N SER A 473 10.33 12.82 31.07
CA SER A 473 9.37 12.93 32.18
C SER A 473 7.95 12.43 31.77
N PRO A 474 7.10 12.08 32.71
CA PRO A 474 5.72 11.72 32.46
C PRO A 474 4.96 12.81 31.67
N GLU A 475 5.23 14.08 32.00
CA GLU A 475 4.60 15.24 31.34
C GLU A 475 5.01 15.34 29.87
N GLU A 476 6.33 15.21 29.57
CA GLU A 476 6.85 15.24 28.21
C GLU A 476 6.28 14.08 27.38
N LYS A 477 6.24 12.86 27.97
CA LYS A 477 5.60 11.69 27.31
C LYS A 477 4.13 11.97 27.01
N SER A 478 3.41 12.55 27.97
CA SER A 478 1.99 12.89 27.81
C SER A 478 1.76 13.86 26.66
N VAL A 479 2.57 14.92 26.57
CA VAL A 479 2.48 15.90 25.47
C VAL A 479 2.66 15.23 24.12
N ILE A 480 3.72 14.43 23.94
CA ILE A 480 3.99 13.72 22.68
C ILE A 480 2.83 12.79 22.33
N CYS A 481 2.33 12.00 23.28
CA CYS A 481 1.24 11.06 23.05
C CYS A 481 -0.07 11.76 22.67
N HIS A 482 -0.41 12.89 23.32
CA HIS A 482 -1.60 13.67 22.98
C HIS A 482 -1.50 14.29 21.59
N ASN A 483 -0.35 14.90 21.25
CA ASN A 483 -0.12 15.45 19.91
C ASN A 483 -0.18 14.37 18.83
N ALA A 484 0.41 13.19 19.09
CA ALA A 484 0.32 12.05 18.21
C ALA A 484 -1.14 11.63 17.96
N ARG A 485 -1.94 11.49 19.04
CA ARG A 485 -3.38 11.15 18.93
C ARG A 485 -4.21 12.19 18.18
N GLN A 486 -3.94 13.47 18.37
CA GLN A 486 -4.60 14.52 17.60
C GLN A 486 -4.22 14.44 16.13
N SER A 487 -2.94 14.25 15.83
CA SER A 487 -2.43 14.21 14.46
C SER A 487 -2.99 13.04 13.64
N VAL A 488 -3.29 11.88 14.25
CA VAL A 488 -3.76 10.68 13.51
C VAL A 488 -5.22 10.77 13.07
N THR A 489 -5.99 11.75 13.51
CA THR A 489 -7.39 11.96 13.07
C THR A 489 -7.49 12.15 11.56
N ARG A 490 -6.45 12.71 10.91
CA ARG A 490 -6.34 12.87 9.45
C ARG A 490 -6.23 11.55 8.69
N PHE A 491 -5.95 10.43 9.38
CA PHE A 491 -5.85 9.09 8.82
C PHE A 491 -7.07 8.22 9.16
N SER A 492 -8.11 8.81 9.76
CA SER A 492 -9.34 8.10 10.12
C SER A 492 -10.10 7.58 8.91
N GLU A 493 -10.99 6.61 9.11
CA GLU A 493 -11.88 6.12 8.06
C GLU A 493 -12.72 7.23 7.46
N THR A 494 -13.23 8.15 8.27
CA THR A 494 -14.02 9.31 7.79
C THR A 494 -13.19 10.25 6.91
N ALA A 495 -11.94 10.52 7.27
CA ALA A 495 -11.03 11.33 6.45
C ALA A 495 -10.77 10.66 5.09
N PHE A 496 -10.55 9.34 5.09
CA PHE A 496 -10.41 8.57 3.86
C PHE A 496 -11.68 8.63 3.00
N GLU A 497 -12.87 8.36 3.58
CA GLU A 497 -14.14 8.37 2.84
C GLU A 497 -14.38 9.72 2.16
N ASN A 498 -14.16 10.81 2.87
CA ASN A 498 -14.31 12.17 2.32
C ASN A 498 -13.32 12.43 1.17
N GLY A 499 -12.03 12.11 1.35
CA GLY A 499 -11.02 12.26 0.31
C GLY A 499 -11.28 11.36 -0.90
N PHE A 500 -11.70 10.12 -0.68
CA PHE A 500 -12.05 9.17 -1.74
C PHE A 500 -13.24 9.67 -2.57
N LEU A 501 -14.31 10.12 -1.91
CA LEU A 501 -15.51 10.66 -2.58
C LEU A 501 -15.18 11.92 -3.38
N GLN A 502 -14.45 12.86 -2.79
CA GLN A 502 -14.02 14.09 -3.47
C GLN A 502 -13.19 13.79 -4.71
N CYS A 503 -12.23 12.86 -4.62
CA CYS A 503 -11.39 12.49 -5.75
C CYS A 503 -12.16 11.74 -6.85
N THR A 504 -13.11 10.87 -6.48
CA THR A 504 -13.84 10.06 -7.45
C THR A 504 -15.04 10.77 -8.09
N GLU A 505 -15.51 11.89 -7.55
CA GLU A 505 -16.64 12.66 -8.07
C GLU A 505 -16.57 12.92 -9.59
N PRO A 506 -15.41 13.33 -10.19
CA PRO A 506 -15.31 13.57 -11.63
C PRO A 506 -15.62 12.32 -12.49
N LEU A 507 -15.48 11.11 -11.95
CA LEU A 507 -15.77 9.86 -12.66
C LEU A 507 -17.29 9.66 -12.87
N PHE A 508 -18.13 10.35 -12.09
CA PHE A 508 -19.59 10.23 -12.14
C PHE A 508 -20.26 11.34 -12.96
N ILE A 509 -19.61 12.49 -13.15
CA ILE A 509 -20.18 13.65 -13.88
C ILE A 509 -20.39 13.32 -15.37
N SER A 510 -19.61 12.39 -15.92
CA SER A 510 -19.61 12.05 -17.34
C SER A 510 -20.41 10.77 -17.66
N VAL A 511 -21.09 10.17 -16.70
CA VAL A 511 -21.93 8.97 -16.81
C VAL A 511 -23.39 9.33 -16.63
#